data_95ebf02e40177ec95b908226dc7e7b27
#
_entry.id   95ebf02e40177ec95b908226dc7e7b27
#
_cell.length_a   1.000
_cell.length_b   1.000
_cell.length_c   1.000
_cell.angle_alpha   90.00
_cell.angle_beta   90.00
_cell.angle_gamma   90.00
#
_symmetry.space_group_name_H-M   'P 1'
#
loop_
_entity.id
_entity.type
_entity.pdbx_description
1 polymer ?
#
loop_
_entity_poly.entity_id
_entity_poly.type
_entity_poly.pdbx_seq_one_letter_code
_entity_poly.pdbx_strand_id
1 'polypeptide(L)'
;MKYSVIVPVYNRPNECEELLESLTQQTEKDFEVIIVEDGSSVPCREVVEQYADKLDVHYYAKPNSGPGQTRNYGVERANGEYVLILDSDVVLPAGYFAAIDAELAAHPCDAFGGPDRAHESFTTTQKAINYAMTSFFTTGGIRGGKAKLDKFYPRSFNMGVRREVYGALHGFSAMRFGEDIDFSTRIFKGGYRCRLFPEAWVYHKRRTDLKKFFKQVHNSGIARIHLSHRHPGTHKVVHLLPAVFTLGVAFLLILALLFLCFGCKVAAMASISPLVLFVFLISVDATRQSRSLAVGITAVAAAFVQLLGYGTGYLLAWWRCNVRGEGEFEAFSQTFYQ
;
A
#
# COMPACT_ATOMS: atom_id res chain seq x y z
N MET A 1 -16.98 -20.00 13.90
CA MET A 1 -15.73 -19.33 13.56
C MET A 1 -16.02 -17.91 13.11
N LYS A 2 -15.36 -16.98 13.75
CA LYS A 2 -15.63 -15.56 13.51
C LYS A 2 -14.79 -14.99 12.36
N TYR A 3 -13.53 -15.39 12.27
CA TYR A 3 -12.59 -14.83 11.32
C TYR A 3 -11.89 -15.90 10.47
N SER A 4 -11.72 -15.60 9.17
CA SER A 4 -10.80 -16.31 8.27
C SER A 4 -9.71 -15.34 7.82
N VAL A 5 -8.48 -15.60 8.22
CA VAL A 5 -7.30 -14.80 7.83
C VAL A 5 -6.79 -15.29 6.49
N ILE A 6 -6.84 -14.45 5.47
CA ILE A 6 -6.44 -14.78 4.09
C ILE A 6 -5.11 -14.13 3.78
N VAL A 7 -4.10 -14.94 3.49
CA VAL A 7 -2.74 -14.49 3.26
C VAL A 7 -2.21 -14.98 1.90
N PRO A 8 -2.10 -14.10 0.90
CA PRO A 8 -1.42 -14.44 -0.35
C PRO A 8 0.10 -14.42 -0.13
N VAL A 9 0.80 -15.46 -0.58
CA VAL A 9 2.26 -15.58 -0.45
C VAL A 9 2.89 -15.76 -1.83
N TYR A 10 4.02 -15.08 -2.07
CA TYR A 10 4.86 -15.28 -3.24
C TYR A 10 6.34 -15.08 -2.90
N ASN A 11 7.11 -16.17 -2.85
CA ASN A 11 8.56 -16.19 -2.56
C ASN A 11 8.93 -15.48 -1.23
N ARG A 12 8.15 -15.72 -0.15
CA ARG A 12 8.33 -15.05 1.14
C ARG A 12 8.13 -16.00 2.33
N PRO A 13 8.87 -17.13 2.43
CA PRO A 13 8.69 -18.08 3.53
C PRO A 13 9.01 -17.45 4.89
N ASN A 14 10.05 -16.61 4.99
CA ASN A 14 10.45 -16.00 6.28
C ASN A 14 9.42 -14.99 6.79
N GLU A 15 8.84 -14.18 5.89
CA GLU A 15 7.78 -13.24 6.28
C GLU A 15 6.51 -13.99 6.68
N CYS A 16 6.20 -15.09 5.99
CA CYS A 16 5.08 -15.96 6.34
C CYS A 16 5.26 -16.56 7.75
N GLU A 17 6.48 -16.99 8.10
CA GLU A 17 6.82 -17.50 9.43
C GLU A 17 6.59 -16.44 10.51
N GLU A 18 7.09 -15.24 10.33
CA GLU A 18 6.90 -14.13 11.29
C GLU A 18 5.41 -13.80 11.51
N LEU A 19 4.61 -13.81 10.43
CA LEU A 19 3.18 -13.62 10.53
C LEU A 19 2.51 -14.76 11.32
N LEU A 20 2.81 -16.02 10.99
CA LEU A 20 2.25 -17.20 11.70
C LEU A 20 2.64 -17.19 13.18
N GLU A 21 3.90 -16.87 13.51
CA GLU A 21 4.32 -16.73 14.89
C GLU A 21 3.50 -15.66 15.63
N SER A 22 3.27 -14.51 15.01
CA SER A 22 2.43 -13.44 15.61
C SER A 22 0.97 -13.86 15.80
N LEU A 23 0.46 -14.75 14.94
CA LEU A 23 -0.88 -15.31 15.06
C LEU A 23 -0.97 -16.32 16.21
N THR A 24 0.10 -17.06 16.53
CA THR A 24 0.12 -17.93 17.73
C THR A 24 0.00 -17.14 19.02
N GLN A 25 0.43 -15.89 19.05
CA GLN A 25 0.43 -15.03 20.22
C GLN A 25 -0.89 -14.28 20.47
N GLN A 26 -1.91 -14.48 19.61
CA GLN A 26 -3.19 -13.79 19.76
C GLN A 26 -3.94 -14.29 21.01
N THR A 27 -4.58 -13.35 21.71
CA THR A 27 -5.42 -13.66 22.89
C THR A 27 -6.72 -14.36 22.51
N GLU A 28 -7.31 -13.94 21.39
CA GLU A 28 -8.52 -14.54 20.83
C GLU A 28 -8.15 -15.60 19.79
N LYS A 29 -8.82 -16.76 19.82
CA LYS A 29 -8.49 -17.93 18.99
C LYS A 29 -9.60 -18.36 18.03
N ASP A 30 -10.70 -17.63 17.94
CA ASP A 30 -11.83 -17.98 17.06
C ASP A 30 -11.57 -17.57 15.61
N PHE A 31 -10.46 -18.07 15.04
CA PHE A 31 -10.06 -17.81 13.65
C PHE A 31 -9.37 -19.03 13.01
N GLU A 32 -9.46 -19.12 11.69
CA GLU A 32 -8.63 -19.96 10.82
C GLU A 32 -7.66 -19.11 10.02
N VAL A 33 -6.61 -19.72 9.51
CA VAL A 33 -5.60 -19.08 8.65
C VAL A 33 -5.53 -19.81 7.33
N ILE A 34 -5.72 -19.10 6.23
CA ILE A 34 -5.69 -19.64 4.87
C ILE A 34 -4.51 -19.01 4.13
N ILE A 35 -3.43 -19.79 4.01
CA ILE A 35 -2.23 -19.42 3.26
C ILE A 35 -2.40 -19.87 1.83
N VAL A 36 -2.28 -18.94 0.88
CA VAL A 36 -2.38 -19.25 -0.55
C VAL A 36 -1.09 -18.85 -1.27
N GLU A 37 -0.35 -19.87 -1.71
CA GLU A 37 0.89 -19.71 -2.47
C GLU A 37 0.57 -19.40 -3.94
N ASP A 38 1.09 -18.28 -4.45
CA ASP A 38 0.81 -17.77 -5.79
C ASP A 38 1.91 -18.13 -6.81
N GLY A 39 2.25 -19.42 -6.90
CA GLY A 39 3.22 -19.91 -7.86
C GLY A 39 4.67 -19.59 -7.51
N SER A 40 5.03 -19.64 -6.22
CA SER A 40 6.38 -19.40 -5.74
C SER A 40 7.39 -20.43 -6.23
N SER A 41 8.61 -20.00 -6.50
CA SER A 41 9.77 -20.87 -6.67
C SER A 41 10.39 -21.29 -5.33
N VAL A 42 10.13 -20.51 -4.26
CA VAL A 42 10.50 -20.83 -2.87
C VAL A 42 9.21 -20.83 -2.06
N PRO A 43 8.52 -21.98 -1.95
CA PRO A 43 7.25 -22.08 -1.25
C PRO A 43 7.43 -22.02 0.29
N CYS A 44 6.35 -21.64 0.98
CA CYS A 44 6.32 -21.60 2.45
C CYS A 44 5.64 -22.84 3.08
N ARG A 45 5.41 -23.92 2.32
CA ARG A 45 4.70 -25.12 2.80
C ARG A 45 5.31 -25.67 4.08
N GLU A 46 6.63 -25.92 4.10
CA GLU A 46 7.33 -26.47 5.26
C GLU A 46 7.22 -25.57 6.51
N VAL A 47 7.19 -24.26 6.29
CA VAL A 47 6.95 -23.28 7.36
C VAL A 47 5.54 -23.46 7.92
N VAL A 48 4.52 -23.51 7.06
CA VAL A 48 3.11 -23.64 7.49
C VAL A 48 2.88 -24.93 8.27
N GLU A 49 3.47 -26.04 7.83
CA GLU A 49 3.34 -27.36 8.48
C GLU A 49 3.84 -27.34 9.94
N GLN A 50 4.83 -26.50 10.30
CA GLN A 50 5.34 -26.36 11.67
C GLN A 50 4.34 -25.67 12.62
N TYR A 51 3.31 -25.03 12.10
CA TYR A 51 2.27 -24.34 12.87
C TYR A 51 0.94 -25.09 12.92
N ALA A 52 0.82 -26.25 12.26
CA ALA A 52 -0.44 -27.01 12.18
C ALA A 52 -0.98 -27.45 13.56
N ASP A 53 -0.08 -27.72 14.52
CA ASP A 53 -0.46 -28.08 15.89
C ASP A 53 -0.82 -26.87 16.78
N LYS A 54 -0.51 -25.64 16.33
CA LYS A 54 -0.70 -24.40 17.10
C LYS A 54 -1.84 -23.54 16.57
N LEU A 55 -2.14 -23.64 15.30
CA LEU A 55 -3.12 -22.83 14.58
C LEU A 55 -4.00 -23.72 13.69
N ASP A 56 -5.27 -23.34 13.54
CA ASP A 56 -6.12 -23.90 12.48
C ASP A 56 -5.68 -23.26 11.14
N VAL A 57 -4.64 -23.85 10.54
CA VAL A 57 -3.97 -23.31 9.35
C VAL A 57 -4.11 -24.25 8.16
N HIS A 58 -4.53 -23.69 7.02
CA HIS A 58 -4.72 -24.37 5.76
C HIS A 58 -3.77 -23.79 4.69
N TYR A 59 -3.07 -24.68 3.99
CA TYR A 59 -2.17 -24.30 2.92
C TYR A 59 -2.69 -24.73 1.55
N TYR A 60 -2.73 -23.80 0.63
CA TYR A 60 -3.09 -24.02 -0.77
C TYR A 60 -2.03 -23.44 -1.70
N ALA A 61 -1.79 -24.10 -2.83
CA ALA A 61 -0.90 -23.61 -3.88
C ALA A 61 -1.63 -23.55 -5.23
N LYS A 62 -1.34 -22.52 -6.01
CA LYS A 62 -1.93 -22.32 -7.34
C LYS A 62 -0.93 -21.66 -8.28
N PRO A 63 -1.13 -21.75 -9.61
CA PRO A 63 -0.35 -20.97 -10.57
C PRO A 63 -0.46 -19.47 -10.28
N ASN A 64 0.62 -18.73 -10.61
CA ASN A 64 0.68 -17.29 -10.38
C ASN A 64 -0.43 -16.54 -11.11
N SER A 65 -1.18 -15.72 -10.39
CA SER A 65 -2.26 -14.88 -10.94
C SER A 65 -2.34 -13.50 -10.27
N GLY A 66 -1.40 -13.22 -9.37
CA GLY A 66 -1.32 -11.97 -8.64
C GLY A 66 -2.13 -11.95 -7.33
N PRO A 67 -1.83 -10.97 -6.45
CA PRO A 67 -2.33 -10.96 -5.08
C PRO A 67 -3.86 -10.86 -4.99
N GLY A 68 -4.51 -10.09 -5.86
CA GLY A 68 -5.98 -9.95 -5.83
C GLY A 68 -6.68 -11.27 -6.08
N GLN A 69 -6.32 -11.99 -7.15
CA GLN A 69 -6.91 -13.28 -7.49
C GLN A 69 -6.53 -14.38 -6.48
N THR A 70 -5.35 -14.27 -5.88
CA THR A 70 -4.91 -15.19 -4.83
C THR A 70 -5.72 -15.01 -3.55
N ARG A 71 -6.06 -13.77 -3.20
CA ARG A 71 -6.99 -13.48 -2.09
C ARG A 71 -8.39 -14.03 -2.37
N ASN A 72 -8.92 -13.85 -3.60
CA ASN A 72 -10.21 -14.41 -3.99
C ASN A 72 -10.22 -15.93 -3.82
N TYR A 73 -9.17 -16.62 -4.29
CA TYR A 73 -9.02 -18.07 -4.15
C TYR A 73 -9.04 -18.51 -2.68
N GLY A 74 -8.42 -17.74 -1.78
CA GLY A 74 -8.45 -18.02 -0.33
C GLY A 74 -9.84 -17.78 0.26
N VAL A 75 -10.52 -16.70 -0.10
CA VAL A 75 -11.87 -16.39 0.41
C VAL A 75 -12.91 -17.43 0.00
N GLU A 76 -12.80 -18.03 -1.18
CA GLU A 76 -13.68 -19.15 -1.60
C GLU A 76 -13.62 -20.36 -0.65
N ARG A 77 -12.55 -20.47 0.15
CA ARG A 77 -12.31 -21.56 1.12
C ARG A 77 -12.53 -21.15 2.57
N ALA A 78 -12.90 -19.89 2.78
CA ALA A 78 -13.11 -19.32 4.09
C ALA A 78 -14.45 -19.74 4.71
N ASN A 79 -14.44 -20.03 6.01
CA ASN A 79 -15.61 -20.40 6.81
C ASN A 79 -16.08 -19.28 7.75
N GLY A 80 -15.21 -18.31 8.06
CA GLY A 80 -15.49 -17.24 9.01
C GLY A 80 -16.59 -16.28 8.55
N GLU A 81 -17.22 -15.61 9.50
CA GLU A 81 -18.18 -14.53 9.24
C GLU A 81 -17.50 -13.34 8.55
N TYR A 82 -16.30 -13.00 9.00
CA TYR A 82 -15.46 -11.99 8.41
C TYR A 82 -14.22 -12.62 7.77
N VAL A 83 -13.85 -12.15 6.58
CA VAL A 83 -12.56 -12.42 5.96
C VAL A 83 -11.60 -11.29 6.29
N LEU A 84 -10.44 -11.62 6.85
CA LEU A 84 -9.36 -10.69 7.16
C LEU A 84 -8.26 -10.85 6.13
N ILE A 85 -8.13 -9.88 5.26
CA ILE A 85 -7.08 -9.86 4.24
C ILE A 85 -5.83 -9.24 4.85
N LEU A 86 -4.76 -10.01 4.90
CA LEU A 86 -3.44 -9.58 5.38
C LEU A 86 -2.37 -9.87 4.33
N ASP A 87 -1.38 -8.99 4.19
CA ASP A 87 -0.19 -9.30 3.40
C ASP A 87 0.78 -10.18 4.23
N SER A 88 1.58 -11.02 3.58
CA SER A 88 2.50 -11.93 4.26
C SER A 88 3.62 -11.22 5.04
N ASP A 89 3.86 -9.93 4.77
CA ASP A 89 4.90 -9.11 5.39
C ASP A 89 4.37 -8.21 6.54
N VAL A 90 3.26 -8.61 7.16
CA VAL A 90 2.75 -7.97 8.38
C VAL A 90 3.03 -8.82 9.63
N VAL A 91 3.13 -8.16 10.78
CA VAL A 91 3.24 -8.77 12.10
C VAL A 91 2.15 -8.16 12.99
N LEU A 92 1.38 -9.00 13.66
CA LEU A 92 0.24 -8.58 14.46
C LEU A 92 0.63 -8.36 15.94
N PRO A 93 0.12 -7.32 16.61
CA PRO A 93 0.17 -7.24 18.07
C PRO A 93 -0.74 -8.32 18.69
N ALA A 94 -0.41 -8.81 19.89
CA ALA A 94 -1.13 -9.89 20.55
C ALA A 94 -2.64 -9.60 20.78
N GLY A 95 -3.04 -8.34 20.89
CA GLY A 95 -4.43 -7.93 21.08
C GLY A 95 -5.18 -7.56 19.79
N TYR A 96 -4.69 -7.95 18.60
CA TYR A 96 -5.27 -7.52 17.32
C TYR A 96 -6.73 -7.94 17.17
N PHE A 97 -7.08 -9.21 17.39
CA PHE A 97 -8.47 -9.69 17.30
C PHE A 97 -9.36 -9.12 18.39
N ALA A 98 -8.84 -9.00 19.61
CA ALA A 98 -9.59 -8.37 20.71
C ALA A 98 -9.95 -6.90 20.40
N ALA A 99 -9.04 -6.16 19.75
CA ALA A 99 -9.32 -4.80 19.28
C ALA A 99 -10.41 -4.78 18.21
N ILE A 100 -10.39 -5.72 17.26
CA ILE A 100 -11.45 -5.85 16.24
C ILE A 100 -12.79 -6.17 16.90
N ASP A 101 -12.81 -7.10 17.87
CA ASP A 101 -14.01 -7.48 18.58
C ASP A 101 -14.64 -6.32 19.34
N ALA A 102 -13.82 -5.54 20.05
CA ALA A 102 -14.29 -4.37 20.77
C ALA A 102 -14.88 -3.29 19.84
N GLU A 103 -14.23 -3.04 18.71
CA GLU A 103 -14.70 -2.07 17.71
C GLU A 103 -15.99 -2.53 17.01
N LEU A 104 -16.09 -3.82 16.64
CA LEU A 104 -17.30 -4.39 16.04
C LEU A 104 -18.47 -4.39 17.00
N ALA A 105 -18.24 -4.66 18.29
CA ALA A 105 -19.28 -4.60 19.33
C ALA A 105 -19.80 -3.19 19.53
N ALA A 106 -18.90 -2.20 19.56
CA ALA A 106 -19.27 -0.79 19.74
C ALA A 106 -19.89 -0.20 18.44
N HIS A 107 -19.41 -0.61 17.31
CA HIS A 107 -19.70 -0.01 16.00
C HIS A 107 -19.80 -1.06 14.90
N PRO A 108 -20.88 -1.84 14.82
CA PRO A 108 -21.05 -2.85 13.77
C PRO A 108 -20.90 -2.25 12.37
N CYS A 109 -20.15 -2.91 11.51
CA CYS A 109 -19.91 -2.48 10.12
C CYS A 109 -19.68 -3.70 9.20
N ASP A 110 -19.74 -3.44 7.89
CA ASP A 110 -19.64 -4.47 6.86
C ASP A 110 -18.18 -4.67 6.42
N ALA A 111 -17.38 -3.61 6.54
CA ALA A 111 -15.96 -3.64 6.24
C ALA A 111 -15.20 -2.70 7.18
N PHE A 112 -13.94 -3.02 7.41
CA PHE A 112 -13.04 -2.20 8.21
C PHE A 112 -11.59 -2.36 7.77
N GLY A 113 -10.71 -1.55 8.31
CA GLY A 113 -9.28 -1.72 8.21
C GLY A 113 -8.59 -0.98 9.34
N GLY A 114 -7.37 -1.39 9.64
CA GLY A 114 -6.52 -0.76 10.64
C GLY A 114 -5.32 -0.06 10.00
N PRO A 115 -4.67 0.84 10.76
CA PRO A 115 -3.45 1.51 10.31
C PRO A 115 -2.26 0.55 10.33
N ASP A 116 -1.23 0.91 9.56
CA ASP A 116 0.07 0.29 9.66
C ASP A 116 1.01 1.13 10.53
N ARG A 117 1.89 0.47 11.25
CA ARG A 117 2.94 1.09 12.06
C ARG A 117 4.32 0.63 11.61
N ALA A 118 5.31 1.52 11.74
CA ALA A 118 6.70 1.17 11.55
C ALA A 118 7.20 0.38 12.76
N HIS A 119 7.88 -0.75 12.51
CA HIS A 119 8.55 -1.49 13.58
C HIS A 119 9.88 -0.81 13.97
N GLU A 120 10.30 -0.94 15.22
CA GLU A 120 11.55 -0.33 15.71
C GLU A 120 12.79 -0.81 14.96
N SER A 121 12.78 -2.08 14.51
CA SER A 121 13.85 -2.70 13.73
C SER A 121 14.03 -2.16 12.31
N PHE A 122 13.18 -1.22 11.86
CA PHE A 122 13.30 -0.68 10.51
C PHE A 122 14.64 -0.02 10.27
N THR A 123 15.26 -0.35 9.14
CA THR A 123 16.49 0.29 8.67
C THR A 123 16.28 1.77 8.40
N THR A 124 17.37 2.52 8.29
CA THR A 124 17.34 3.95 7.91
C THR A 124 16.54 4.18 6.63
N THR A 125 16.73 3.33 5.61
CA THR A 125 16.00 3.40 4.33
C THR A 125 14.51 3.16 4.52
N GLN A 126 14.12 2.16 5.30
CA GLN A 126 12.71 1.87 5.57
C GLN A 126 12.03 3.00 6.36
N LYS A 127 12.73 3.61 7.33
CA LYS A 127 12.24 4.79 8.07
C LYS A 127 12.08 6.00 7.15
N ALA A 128 13.01 6.22 6.23
CA ALA A 128 12.94 7.28 5.23
C ALA A 128 11.78 7.08 4.24
N ILE A 129 11.57 5.84 3.77
CA ILE A 129 10.43 5.48 2.92
C ILE A 129 9.11 5.68 3.67
N ASN A 130 9.05 5.25 4.94
CA ASN A 130 7.87 5.48 5.77
C ASN A 130 7.55 6.96 5.90
N TYR A 131 8.56 7.80 6.18
CA TYR A 131 8.39 9.25 6.18
C TYR A 131 7.84 9.76 4.84
N ALA A 132 8.45 9.38 3.70
CA ALA A 132 7.98 9.80 2.39
C ALA A 132 6.54 9.36 2.08
N MET A 133 6.07 8.24 2.62
CA MET A 133 4.71 7.74 2.44
C MET A 133 3.67 8.40 3.34
N THR A 134 4.07 9.06 4.42
CA THR A 134 3.16 9.62 5.44
C THR A 134 3.28 11.13 5.64
N SER A 135 4.38 11.74 5.15
CA SER A 135 4.63 13.19 5.31
C SER A 135 3.61 14.03 4.53
N PHE A 136 3.26 15.17 5.13
CA PHE A 136 2.45 16.19 4.47
C PHE A 136 3.10 16.70 3.18
N PHE A 137 4.42 16.87 3.16
CA PHE A 137 5.17 17.39 2.01
C PHE A 137 5.13 16.49 0.77
N THR A 138 4.84 15.19 0.94
CA THR A 138 4.85 14.21 -0.14
C THR A 138 3.48 13.65 -0.47
N THR A 139 2.56 13.63 0.51
CA THR A 139 1.24 13.03 0.34
C THR A 139 0.08 14.02 0.55
N GLY A 140 0.38 15.28 0.88
CA GLY A 140 -0.63 16.30 1.17
C GLY A 140 -1.52 15.95 2.37
N GLY A 141 -1.02 15.13 3.31
CA GLY A 141 -1.75 14.72 4.51
C GLY A 141 -2.80 13.62 4.31
N ILE A 142 -2.91 13.02 3.11
CA ILE A 142 -3.85 11.90 2.85
C ILE A 142 -3.50 10.67 3.68
N ARG A 143 -2.20 10.44 3.94
CA ARG A 143 -1.69 9.34 4.75
C ARG A 143 -1.05 9.90 6.02
N GLY A 144 -1.27 9.23 7.15
CA GLY A 144 -0.64 9.60 8.43
C GLY A 144 -1.22 10.82 9.13
N GLY A 145 -2.17 11.53 8.53
CA GLY A 145 -2.81 12.71 9.13
C GLY A 145 -3.92 12.33 10.12
N LYS A 146 -4.01 13.08 11.26
CA LYS A 146 -5.13 12.99 12.19
C LYS A 146 -6.44 13.59 11.63
N ALA A 147 -6.39 14.27 10.49
CA ALA A 147 -7.53 14.90 9.87
C ALA A 147 -8.31 13.86 9.05
N LYS A 148 -9.58 13.66 9.40
CA LYS A 148 -10.56 12.91 8.61
C LYS A 148 -10.94 13.74 7.37
N LEU A 149 -10.04 13.81 6.38
CA LEU A 149 -10.30 14.57 5.16
C LEU A 149 -11.28 13.86 4.22
N ASP A 150 -11.56 12.56 4.44
CA ASP A 150 -12.45 11.77 3.57
C ASP A 150 -12.82 10.41 4.17
N LYS A 151 -13.62 9.63 3.41
CA LYS A 151 -13.94 8.23 3.69
C LYS A 151 -12.64 7.41 3.82
N PHE A 152 -12.59 6.55 4.81
CA PHE A 152 -11.46 5.63 4.99
C PHE A 152 -11.58 4.49 3.97
N TYR A 153 -10.57 4.32 3.14
CA TYR A 153 -10.45 3.22 2.17
C TYR A 153 -9.53 2.14 2.76
N PRO A 154 -10.06 0.99 3.21
CA PRO A 154 -9.25 -0.12 3.70
C PRO A 154 -8.24 -0.56 2.64
N ARG A 155 -7.05 -0.95 3.10
CA ARG A 155 -5.96 -1.43 2.24
C ARG A 155 -5.76 -2.92 2.47
N SER A 156 -5.39 -3.63 1.43
CA SER A 156 -5.28 -5.09 1.45
C SER A 156 -4.27 -5.66 2.46
N PHE A 157 -3.34 -4.85 2.97
CA PHE A 157 -2.43 -5.31 4.01
C PHE A 157 -3.10 -5.46 5.39
N ASN A 158 -4.28 -4.87 5.61
CA ASN A 158 -5.05 -4.95 6.86
C ASN A 158 -6.51 -4.53 6.59
N MET A 159 -7.29 -5.45 6.04
CA MET A 159 -8.68 -5.23 5.64
C MET A 159 -9.56 -6.37 6.13
N GLY A 160 -10.61 -6.05 6.88
CA GLY A 160 -11.68 -6.98 7.24
C GLY A 160 -12.95 -6.69 6.45
N VAL A 161 -13.62 -7.72 5.98
CA VAL A 161 -14.90 -7.60 5.22
C VAL A 161 -15.82 -8.77 5.61
N ARG A 162 -17.11 -8.52 5.81
CA ARG A 162 -18.10 -9.61 5.93
C ARG A 162 -18.00 -10.50 4.70
N ARG A 163 -17.90 -11.81 4.89
CA ARG A 163 -17.75 -12.77 3.79
C ARG A 163 -18.90 -12.68 2.78
N GLU A 164 -20.13 -12.45 3.22
CA GLU A 164 -21.28 -12.23 2.35
C GLU A 164 -21.13 -10.98 1.47
N VAL A 165 -20.60 -9.87 2.02
CA VAL A 165 -20.35 -8.62 1.29
C VAL A 165 -19.20 -8.80 0.29
N TYR A 166 -18.15 -9.53 0.69
CA TYR A 166 -17.07 -9.88 -0.23
C TYR A 166 -17.57 -10.65 -1.44
N GLY A 167 -18.42 -11.66 -1.22
CA GLY A 167 -19.06 -12.45 -2.28
C GLY A 167 -20.01 -11.63 -3.15
N ALA A 168 -20.88 -10.81 -2.55
CA ALA A 168 -21.82 -9.94 -3.27
C ALA A 168 -21.11 -8.92 -4.18
N LEU A 169 -19.90 -8.50 -3.81
CA LEU A 169 -19.05 -7.59 -4.59
C LEU A 169 -18.07 -8.34 -5.51
N HIS A 170 -18.11 -9.66 -5.59
CA HIS A 170 -17.23 -10.50 -6.42
C HIS A 170 -15.73 -10.31 -6.12
N GLY A 171 -15.37 -9.99 -4.88
CA GLY A 171 -13.99 -9.89 -4.41
C GLY A 171 -13.13 -8.85 -5.15
N PHE A 172 -11.83 -9.10 -5.21
CA PHE A 172 -10.88 -8.24 -5.92
C PHE A 172 -10.98 -8.41 -7.44
N SER A 173 -10.97 -7.29 -8.15
CA SER A 173 -10.91 -7.30 -9.62
C SER A 173 -9.53 -7.71 -10.13
N ALA A 174 -9.46 -8.15 -11.40
CA ALA A 174 -8.21 -8.51 -12.07
C ALA A 174 -7.40 -7.27 -12.48
N MET A 175 -7.12 -6.39 -11.52
CA MET A 175 -6.21 -5.24 -11.72
C MET A 175 -4.78 -5.63 -11.34
N ARG A 176 -3.81 -5.08 -12.06
CA ARG A 176 -2.41 -5.27 -11.71
C ARG A 176 -2.01 -4.50 -10.45
N PHE A 177 -2.54 -3.29 -10.27
CA PHE A 177 -2.28 -2.40 -9.14
C PHE A 177 -3.54 -1.63 -8.79
N GLY A 178 -3.77 -1.41 -7.49
CA GLY A 178 -4.89 -0.62 -6.98
C GLY A 178 -6.19 -1.42 -6.83
N GLU A 179 -6.11 -2.74 -6.89
CA GLU A 179 -7.23 -3.66 -6.67
C GLU A 179 -7.90 -3.47 -5.31
N ASP A 180 -7.12 -3.04 -4.30
CA ASP A 180 -7.62 -2.73 -2.97
C ASP A 180 -8.46 -1.45 -2.95
N ILE A 181 -8.04 -0.42 -3.70
CA ILE A 181 -8.80 0.83 -3.82
C ILE A 181 -10.05 0.60 -4.67
N ASP A 182 -9.96 -0.20 -5.74
CA ASP A 182 -11.11 -0.60 -6.54
C ASP A 182 -12.15 -1.30 -5.67
N PHE A 183 -11.74 -2.31 -4.90
CA PHE A 183 -12.62 -3.07 -4.03
C PHE A 183 -13.24 -2.19 -2.93
N SER A 184 -12.44 -1.38 -2.25
CA SER A 184 -12.92 -0.41 -1.26
C SER A 184 -13.93 0.58 -1.86
N THR A 185 -13.69 1.03 -3.10
CA THR A 185 -14.64 1.91 -3.81
C THR A 185 -15.96 1.21 -4.08
N ARG A 186 -15.93 -0.08 -4.44
CA ARG A 186 -17.15 -0.89 -4.65
C ARG A 186 -17.91 -1.13 -3.34
N ILE A 187 -17.21 -1.31 -2.21
CA ILE A 187 -17.84 -1.36 -0.88
C ILE A 187 -18.66 -0.09 -0.63
N PHE A 188 -18.08 1.10 -0.84
CA PHE A 188 -18.80 2.35 -0.65
C PHE A 188 -19.95 2.57 -1.65
N LYS A 189 -19.75 2.20 -2.93
CA LYS A 189 -20.80 2.33 -3.95
C LYS A 189 -21.96 1.35 -3.71
N GLY A 190 -21.67 0.21 -3.12
CA GLY A 190 -22.69 -0.78 -2.71
C GLY A 190 -23.49 -0.37 -1.46
N GLY A 191 -23.17 0.78 -0.85
CA GLY A 191 -23.88 1.27 0.33
C GLY A 191 -23.46 0.60 1.64
N TYR A 192 -22.39 -0.20 1.63
CA TYR A 192 -21.89 -0.90 2.81
C TYR A 192 -21.13 0.04 3.75
N ARG A 193 -21.26 -0.21 5.05
CA ARG A 193 -20.61 0.58 6.10
C ARG A 193 -19.16 0.16 6.25
N CYS A 194 -18.25 1.09 6.05
CA CYS A 194 -16.82 0.87 6.22
C CYS A 194 -16.24 1.79 7.30
N ARG A 195 -15.37 1.25 8.16
CA ARG A 195 -14.77 1.97 9.29
C ARG A 195 -13.26 1.80 9.40
N LEU A 196 -12.60 2.80 9.94
CA LEU A 196 -11.24 2.69 10.44
C LEU A 196 -11.28 2.19 11.90
N PHE A 197 -10.54 1.12 12.19
CA PHE A 197 -10.31 0.60 13.53
C PHE A 197 -8.89 0.96 13.98
N PRO A 198 -8.71 2.05 14.73
CA PRO A 198 -7.38 2.58 15.05
C PRO A 198 -6.52 1.61 15.87
N GLU A 199 -7.16 0.79 16.72
CA GLU A 199 -6.46 -0.15 17.59
C GLU A 199 -6.19 -1.51 16.92
N ALA A 200 -6.85 -1.81 15.80
CA ALA A 200 -6.55 -3.00 14.98
C ALA A 200 -5.41 -2.70 13.99
N TRP A 201 -4.29 -2.22 14.52
CA TRP A 201 -3.11 -1.88 13.72
C TRP A 201 -2.18 -3.10 13.52
N VAL A 202 -1.33 -3.01 12.49
CA VAL A 202 -0.32 -4.03 12.18
C VAL A 202 1.05 -3.38 11.99
N TYR A 203 2.13 -4.11 12.29
CA TYR A 203 3.44 -3.75 11.77
C TYR A 203 3.52 -4.22 10.32
N HIS A 204 3.81 -3.31 9.40
CA HIS A 204 3.91 -3.62 7.98
C HIS A 204 5.30 -3.27 7.46
N LYS A 205 6.03 -4.27 6.97
CA LYS A 205 7.39 -4.10 6.46
C LYS A 205 7.41 -3.20 5.23
N ARG A 206 8.21 -2.16 5.28
CA ARG A 206 8.43 -1.25 4.14
C ARG A 206 9.43 -1.86 3.16
N ARG A 207 9.42 -1.41 1.92
CA ARG A 207 10.44 -1.76 0.92
C ARG A 207 11.83 -1.48 1.46
N THR A 208 12.78 -2.37 1.18
CA THR A 208 14.14 -2.32 1.72
C THR A 208 15.06 -1.39 0.95
N ASP A 209 14.70 -1.03 -0.30
CA ASP A 209 15.49 -0.17 -1.17
C ASP A 209 14.65 0.81 -1.98
N LEU A 210 15.29 1.91 -2.43
CA LEU A 210 14.63 2.99 -3.16
C LEU A 210 14.22 2.59 -4.58
N LYS A 211 14.86 1.60 -5.22
CA LYS A 211 14.50 1.13 -6.57
C LYS A 211 13.17 0.37 -6.54
N LYS A 212 13.01 -0.53 -5.56
CA LYS A 212 11.74 -1.23 -5.33
C LYS A 212 10.64 -0.24 -4.93
N PHE A 213 10.98 0.77 -4.13
CA PHE A 213 10.05 1.82 -3.77
C PHE A 213 9.63 2.66 -4.97
N PHE A 214 10.55 3.05 -5.87
CA PHE A 214 10.22 3.75 -7.11
C PHE A 214 9.23 2.94 -7.96
N LYS A 215 9.50 1.64 -8.17
CA LYS A 215 8.59 0.75 -8.92
C LYS A 215 7.19 0.73 -8.29
N GLN A 216 7.10 0.65 -6.97
CA GLN A 216 5.82 0.65 -6.24
C GLN A 216 5.04 1.95 -6.47
N VAL A 217 5.67 3.11 -6.30
CA VAL A 217 4.97 4.40 -6.42
C VAL A 217 4.66 4.76 -7.88
N HIS A 218 5.52 4.37 -8.82
CA HIS A 218 5.26 4.50 -10.25
C HIS A 218 3.99 3.74 -10.66
N ASN A 219 3.89 2.49 -10.24
CA ASN A 219 2.69 1.68 -10.47
C ASN A 219 1.44 2.25 -9.78
N SER A 220 1.60 2.88 -8.63
CA SER A 220 0.48 3.59 -7.96
C SER A 220 -0.01 4.79 -8.76
N GLY A 221 0.90 5.50 -9.45
CA GLY A 221 0.57 6.58 -10.38
C GLY A 221 -0.23 6.07 -11.57
N ILE A 222 0.20 4.96 -12.20
CA ILE A 222 -0.52 4.29 -13.30
C ILE A 222 -1.92 3.87 -12.83
N ALA A 223 -2.01 3.17 -11.71
CA ALA A 223 -3.27 2.69 -11.16
C ALA A 223 -4.28 3.80 -10.91
N ARG A 224 -3.82 5.02 -10.59
CA ARG A 224 -4.72 6.16 -10.35
C ARG A 224 -5.53 6.54 -11.59
N ILE A 225 -4.94 6.48 -12.78
CA ILE A 225 -5.64 6.74 -14.04
C ILE A 225 -6.63 5.61 -14.33
N HIS A 226 -6.22 4.34 -14.21
CA HIS A 226 -7.12 3.20 -14.41
C HIS A 226 -8.33 3.26 -13.46
N LEU A 227 -8.08 3.56 -12.17
CA LEU A 227 -9.16 3.74 -11.19
C LEU A 227 -10.10 4.91 -11.52
N SER A 228 -9.58 6.00 -12.11
CA SER A 228 -10.42 7.13 -12.51
C SER A 228 -11.35 6.79 -13.67
N HIS A 229 -10.93 5.89 -14.55
CA HIS A 229 -11.78 5.38 -15.64
C HIS A 229 -12.82 4.38 -15.13
N ARG A 230 -12.44 3.46 -14.23
CA ARG A 230 -13.38 2.49 -13.63
C ARG A 230 -14.38 3.15 -12.69
N HIS A 231 -13.95 4.19 -12.00
CA HIS A 231 -14.74 4.90 -11.01
C HIS A 231 -14.75 6.42 -11.28
N PRO A 232 -15.51 6.91 -12.27
CA PRO A 232 -15.64 8.32 -12.55
C PRO A 232 -16.00 9.12 -11.28
N GLY A 233 -15.44 10.31 -11.13
CA GLY A 233 -15.65 11.18 -9.96
C GLY A 233 -14.78 10.86 -8.73
N THR A 234 -13.97 9.79 -8.75
CA THR A 234 -13.04 9.47 -7.65
C THR A 234 -11.67 10.14 -7.77
N HIS A 235 -11.40 10.76 -8.91
CA HIS A 235 -10.18 11.51 -9.16
C HIS A 235 -10.22 12.86 -8.45
N LYS A 236 -9.23 13.13 -7.58
CA LYS A 236 -9.11 14.38 -6.81
C LYS A 236 -7.89 15.17 -7.26
N VAL A 237 -7.93 16.50 -7.09
CA VAL A 237 -6.81 17.40 -7.41
C VAL A 237 -5.50 16.96 -6.77
N VAL A 238 -5.55 16.47 -5.54
CA VAL A 238 -4.36 15.98 -4.81
C VAL A 238 -3.64 14.83 -5.54
N HIS A 239 -4.35 14.02 -6.33
CA HIS A 239 -3.74 12.95 -7.13
C HIS A 239 -2.90 13.49 -8.31
N LEU A 240 -3.13 14.73 -8.71
CA LEU A 240 -2.39 15.41 -9.77
C LEU A 240 -1.07 16.03 -9.25
N LEU A 241 -0.98 16.35 -7.94
CA LEU A 241 0.15 17.08 -7.38
C LEU A 241 1.52 16.44 -7.67
N PRO A 242 1.73 15.10 -7.60
CA PRO A 242 3.01 14.51 -7.96
C PRO A 242 3.38 14.67 -9.44
N ALA A 243 2.39 14.68 -10.35
CA ALA A 243 2.63 14.93 -11.76
C ALA A 243 3.03 16.40 -12.01
N VAL A 244 2.36 17.35 -11.35
CA VAL A 244 2.71 18.78 -11.36
C VAL A 244 4.11 18.98 -10.78
N PHE A 245 4.45 18.33 -9.68
CA PHE A 245 5.80 18.37 -9.11
C PHE A 245 6.84 17.85 -10.11
N THR A 246 6.57 16.73 -10.77
CA THR A 246 7.48 16.14 -11.77
C THR A 246 7.75 17.08 -12.92
N LEU A 247 6.70 17.69 -13.49
CA LEU A 247 6.82 18.69 -14.56
C LEU A 247 7.52 19.95 -14.06
N GLY A 248 7.22 20.39 -12.84
CA GLY A 248 7.87 21.55 -12.21
C GLY A 248 9.37 21.35 -12.01
N VAL A 249 9.79 20.18 -11.52
CA VAL A 249 11.23 19.85 -11.40
C VAL A 249 11.90 19.87 -12.76
N ALA A 250 11.31 19.22 -13.78
CA ALA A 250 11.86 19.24 -15.13
C ALA A 250 11.97 20.67 -15.70
N PHE A 251 10.94 21.49 -15.53
CA PHE A 251 10.91 22.88 -15.96
C PHE A 251 12.03 23.72 -15.29
N LEU A 252 12.16 23.64 -13.96
CA LEU A 252 13.17 24.39 -13.21
C LEU A 252 14.60 23.99 -13.62
N LEU A 253 14.85 22.70 -13.87
CA LEU A 253 16.15 22.21 -14.33
C LEU A 253 16.45 22.69 -15.76
N ILE A 254 15.49 22.63 -16.66
CA ILE A 254 15.63 23.15 -18.04
C ILE A 254 15.89 24.66 -18.00
N LEU A 255 15.13 25.40 -17.21
CA LEU A 255 15.26 26.85 -17.07
C LEU A 255 16.65 27.22 -16.52
N ALA A 256 17.13 26.51 -15.49
CA ALA A 256 18.47 26.72 -14.95
C ALA A 256 19.56 26.45 -15.99
N LEU A 257 19.42 25.36 -16.79
CA LEU A 257 20.36 25.05 -17.86
C LEU A 257 20.37 26.15 -18.93
N LEU A 258 19.21 26.64 -19.37
CA LEU A 258 19.11 27.73 -20.32
C LEU A 258 19.82 29.00 -19.80
N PHE A 259 19.57 29.40 -18.54
CA PHE A 259 20.22 30.56 -17.97
C PHE A 259 21.75 30.37 -17.87
N LEU A 260 22.23 29.17 -17.59
CA LEU A 260 23.68 28.87 -17.62
C LEU A 260 24.25 29.00 -19.04
N CYS A 261 23.54 28.52 -20.07
CA CYS A 261 23.98 28.67 -21.46
C CYS A 261 24.06 30.14 -21.90
N PHE A 262 23.20 31.01 -21.35
CA PHE A 262 23.24 32.46 -21.60
C PHE A 262 24.14 33.23 -20.64
N GLY A 263 24.92 32.57 -19.79
CA GLY A 263 25.82 33.22 -18.82
C GLY A 263 25.14 33.84 -17.60
N CYS A 264 23.81 33.69 -17.46
CA CYS A 264 23.01 34.31 -16.40
C CYS A 264 23.05 33.49 -15.11
N LYS A 265 24.22 33.41 -14.44
CA LYS A 265 24.42 32.53 -13.27
C LYS A 265 23.43 32.78 -12.10
N VAL A 266 23.12 34.07 -11.82
CA VAL A 266 22.20 34.44 -10.73
C VAL A 266 20.78 33.91 -11.03
N ALA A 267 20.31 34.04 -12.27
CA ALA A 267 19.00 33.52 -12.68
C ALA A 267 18.96 31.98 -12.63
N ALA A 268 20.05 31.32 -13.01
CA ALA A 268 20.18 29.87 -12.88
C ALA A 268 20.08 29.41 -11.41
N MET A 269 20.80 30.09 -10.49
CA MET A 269 20.70 29.80 -9.04
C MET A 269 19.28 30.06 -8.51
N ALA A 270 18.65 31.17 -8.92
CA ALA A 270 17.27 31.47 -8.53
C ALA A 270 16.29 30.40 -9.00
N SER A 271 16.48 29.83 -10.20
CA SER A 271 15.64 28.76 -10.73
C SER A 271 15.72 27.46 -9.91
N ILE A 272 16.89 27.17 -9.30
CA ILE A 272 17.08 25.95 -8.48
C ILE A 272 16.66 26.18 -7.03
N SER A 273 16.58 27.42 -6.56
CA SER A 273 16.33 27.75 -5.15
C SER A 273 15.04 27.10 -4.57
N PRO A 274 13.91 26.90 -5.30
CA PRO A 274 12.75 26.20 -4.75
C PRO A 274 13.03 24.72 -4.45
N LEU A 275 13.88 24.06 -5.27
CA LEU A 275 14.27 22.67 -5.04
C LEU A 275 15.22 22.57 -3.83
N VAL A 276 16.14 23.52 -3.66
CA VAL A 276 17.03 23.58 -2.49
C VAL A 276 16.20 23.77 -1.22
N LEU A 277 15.22 24.68 -1.25
CA LEU A 277 14.31 24.88 -0.12
C LEU A 277 13.51 23.61 0.20
N PHE A 278 12.99 22.92 -0.82
CA PHE A 278 12.27 21.65 -0.63
C PHE A 278 13.15 20.59 0.02
N VAL A 279 14.39 20.42 -0.46
CA VAL A 279 15.40 19.50 0.13
C VAL A 279 15.65 19.83 1.60
N PHE A 280 15.83 21.12 1.92
CA PHE A 280 16.05 21.59 3.29
C PHE A 280 14.86 21.27 4.19
N LEU A 281 13.64 21.61 3.77
CA LEU A 281 12.41 21.36 4.54
C LEU A 281 12.19 19.88 4.83
N ILE A 282 12.34 19.01 3.82
CA ILE A 282 12.23 17.55 3.99
C ILE A 282 13.29 17.04 4.97
N SER A 283 14.56 17.45 4.80
CA SER A 283 15.66 16.99 5.65
C SER A 283 15.43 17.37 7.12
N VAL A 284 15.04 18.63 7.38
CA VAL A 284 14.76 19.12 8.73
C VAL A 284 13.57 18.41 9.35
N ASP A 285 12.43 18.33 8.62
CA ASP A 285 11.21 17.71 9.13
C ASP A 285 11.41 16.22 9.44
N ALA A 286 12.01 15.47 8.51
CA ALA A 286 12.29 14.04 8.70
C ALA A 286 13.29 13.79 9.85
N THR A 287 14.33 14.66 9.99
CA THR A 287 15.28 14.57 11.11
C THR A 287 14.56 14.80 12.45
N ARG A 288 13.67 15.80 12.53
CA ARG A 288 12.90 16.08 13.74
C ARG A 288 11.96 14.93 14.11
N GLN A 289 11.23 14.36 13.13
CA GLN A 289 10.30 13.27 13.38
C GLN A 289 11.00 11.97 13.77
N SER A 290 12.11 11.63 13.12
CA SER A 290 12.86 10.38 13.36
C SER A 290 13.93 10.49 14.45
N ARG A 291 14.28 11.70 14.88
CA ARG A 291 15.42 12.02 15.75
C ARG A 291 16.75 11.47 15.19
N SER A 292 16.89 11.40 13.86
CA SER A 292 18.07 10.84 13.17
C SER A 292 18.40 11.64 11.92
N LEU A 293 19.61 12.23 11.89
CA LEU A 293 20.12 12.96 10.72
C LEU A 293 20.25 12.03 9.49
N ALA A 294 20.67 10.78 9.71
CA ALA A 294 20.77 9.79 8.63
C ALA A 294 19.41 9.52 7.95
N VAL A 295 18.35 9.41 8.74
CA VAL A 295 16.99 9.31 8.21
C VAL A 295 16.58 10.59 7.49
N GLY A 296 16.91 11.77 8.04
CA GLY A 296 16.62 13.06 7.41
C GLY A 296 17.22 13.21 6.01
N ILE A 297 18.50 12.86 5.86
CA ILE A 297 19.19 12.89 4.56
C ILE A 297 18.58 11.86 3.59
N THR A 298 18.37 10.62 4.04
CA THR A 298 17.82 9.56 3.21
C THR A 298 16.36 9.84 2.80
N ALA A 299 15.60 10.54 3.65
CA ALA A 299 14.22 10.93 3.39
C ALA A 299 14.09 11.91 2.22
N VAL A 300 15.10 12.73 1.94
CA VAL A 300 15.14 13.59 0.75
C VAL A 300 15.07 12.71 -0.51
N ALA A 301 15.95 11.71 -0.62
CA ALA A 301 15.93 10.79 -1.77
C ALA A 301 14.59 10.03 -1.85
N ALA A 302 14.07 9.55 -0.72
CA ALA A 302 12.78 8.85 -0.68
C ALA A 302 11.61 9.77 -1.08
N ALA A 303 11.63 11.06 -0.72
CA ALA A 303 10.61 12.02 -1.11
C ALA A 303 10.61 12.29 -2.62
N PHE A 304 11.80 12.46 -3.22
CA PHE A 304 11.90 12.57 -4.67
C PHE A 304 11.45 11.29 -5.37
N VAL A 305 11.82 10.12 -4.87
CA VAL A 305 11.34 8.83 -5.40
C VAL A 305 9.80 8.75 -5.33
N GLN A 306 9.20 9.14 -4.21
CA GLN A 306 7.74 9.16 -4.02
C GLN A 306 7.05 10.04 -5.06
N LEU A 307 7.52 11.29 -5.22
CA LEU A 307 6.85 12.28 -6.07
C LEU A 307 7.14 12.05 -7.55
N LEU A 308 8.41 11.84 -7.93
CA LEU A 308 8.78 11.61 -9.33
C LEU A 308 8.30 10.24 -9.81
N GLY A 309 8.41 9.21 -8.96
CA GLY A 309 7.93 7.86 -9.32
C GLY A 309 6.44 7.87 -9.59
N TYR A 310 5.64 8.40 -8.67
CA TYR A 310 4.18 8.50 -8.88
C TYR A 310 3.85 9.42 -10.05
N GLY A 311 4.48 10.61 -10.14
CA GLY A 311 4.21 11.58 -11.20
C GLY A 311 4.51 11.05 -12.59
N THR A 312 5.65 10.35 -12.77
CA THR A 312 5.99 9.73 -14.07
C THR A 312 5.02 8.60 -14.44
N GLY A 313 4.62 7.75 -13.47
CA GLY A 313 3.61 6.72 -13.71
C GLY A 313 2.25 7.30 -14.08
N TYR A 314 1.83 8.36 -13.39
CA TYR A 314 0.60 9.09 -13.68
C TYR A 314 0.61 9.69 -15.08
N LEU A 315 1.67 10.42 -15.46
CA LEU A 315 1.81 11.07 -16.78
C LEU A 315 1.84 10.03 -17.90
N LEU A 316 2.55 8.92 -17.71
CA LEU A 316 2.60 7.81 -18.66
C LEU A 316 1.19 7.23 -18.92
N ALA A 317 0.48 6.90 -17.85
CA ALA A 317 -0.87 6.35 -17.97
C ALA A 317 -1.86 7.34 -18.54
N TRP A 318 -1.77 8.61 -18.11
CA TRP A 318 -2.61 9.67 -18.66
C TRP A 318 -2.41 9.82 -20.17
N TRP A 319 -1.17 9.86 -20.64
CA TRP A 319 -0.84 9.94 -22.05
C TRP A 319 -1.39 8.74 -22.84
N ARG A 320 -1.13 7.53 -22.36
CA ARG A 320 -1.57 6.30 -23.02
C ARG A 320 -3.09 6.18 -23.07
N CYS A 321 -3.76 6.38 -21.95
CA CYS A 321 -5.20 6.15 -21.85
C CYS A 321 -6.02 7.31 -22.44
N ASN A 322 -5.63 8.58 -22.18
CA ASN A 322 -6.44 9.74 -22.56
C ASN A 322 -6.04 10.39 -23.90
N VAL A 323 -4.76 10.28 -24.31
CA VAL A 323 -4.30 10.87 -25.57
C VAL A 323 -4.23 9.83 -26.68
N ARG A 324 -3.69 8.64 -26.40
CA ARG A 324 -3.58 7.56 -27.39
C ARG A 324 -4.81 6.66 -27.45
N GLY A 325 -5.74 6.76 -26.50
CA GLY A 325 -6.93 5.94 -26.44
C GLY A 325 -6.64 4.46 -26.11
N GLU A 326 -5.45 4.14 -25.57
CA GLU A 326 -5.14 2.79 -25.11
C GLU A 326 -5.98 2.49 -23.86
N GLY A 327 -6.49 1.26 -23.74
CA GLY A 327 -7.19 0.80 -22.56
C GLY A 327 -6.28 0.68 -21.34
N GLU A 328 -6.81 0.07 -20.26
CA GLU A 328 -5.97 -0.30 -19.13
C GLU A 328 -4.82 -1.20 -19.61
N PHE A 329 -3.62 -0.99 -19.07
CA PHE A 329 -2.49 -1.86 -19.37
C PHE A 329 -2.81 -3.26 -18.91
N GLU A 330 -2.64 -4.26 -19.78
CA GLU A 330 -2.86 -5.65 -19.43
C GLU A 330 -2.07 -6.02 -18.18
N ALA A 331 -2.79 -6.56 -17.21
CA ALA A 331 -2.21 -6.84 -15.91
C ALA A 331 -1.13 -7.91 -16.00
N PHE A 332 -1.34 -8.91 -16.89
CA PHE A 332 -0.60 -10.14 -16.89
C PHE A 332 -0.39 -10.62 -18.32
N SER A 333 0.75 -10.29 -18.94
CA SER A 333 1.09 -10.88 -20.23
C SER A 333 1.73 -12.26 -20.08
N GLN A 334 2.46 -12.50 -18.98
CA GLN A 334 3.12 -13.78 -18.65
C GLN A 334 2.98 -14.13 -17.17
N THR A 335 3.58 -13.35 -16.28
CA THR A 335 3.39 -13.48 -14.83
C THR A 335 3.17 -12.11 -14.17
N PHE A 336 2.51 -12.10 -13.01
CA PHE A 336 2.22 -10.87 -12.27
C PHE A 336 3.48 -10.11 -11.85
N TYR A 337 4.56 -10.82 -11.54
CA TYR A 337 5.77 -10.28 -10.92
C TYR A 337 6.90 -10.01 -11.91
N GLN A 338 6.73 -10.31 -13.18
CA GLN A 338 7.70 -10.04 -14.27
C GLN A 338 7.70 -8.58 -14.72
#